data_3e4868e949675edfe53baf315b8f5d50
#
_entry.id   3e4868e949675edfe53baf315b8f5d50
#
_cell.length_a   1.000
_cell.length_b   1.000
_cell.length_c   1.000
_cell.angle_alpha   90.00
_cell.angle_beta   90.00
_cell.angle_gamma   90.00
#
_symmetry.space_group_name_H-M   'P 1'
#
loop_
_entity.id
_entity.type
_entity.pdbx_description
1 polymer ?
#
loop_
_entity_poly.entity_id
_entity_poly.type
_entity_poly.pdbx_seq_one_letter_code
_entity_poly.pdbx_strand_id
1 'polypeptide(L)'
;MTRIVFEDVSKIYGDRPRQVQDAMALLRQNVPSDEIFARTGCRVGLRHISLEIPSGGIFCVIGLSGSGKSTLVRHINRLIEPSCGRIQACDTDVTALDARGLREFRRARVSMVFQHFGLLPHLTVMQNTCFGLRVRGLSANEQRERACHWLREMELADMADSYPEQLSGGMRQRVGLARALTADTDIILMDEAFSALDPLIRIRLQDTVLALQQRLGKTIVFITHDIDEALKMGNRLAILNAGELVQVGTPQELLDHPANDYVAEFMRTARQPGSAR
;
A
#
# COMPACT_ATOMS: atom_id res chain seq x y z
N MET A 1 -13.61 -1.95 14.38
CA MET A 1 -13.71 -1.55 12.96
C MET A 1 -12.30 -1.42 12.38
N THR A 2 -12.08 -1.82 11.13
CA THR A 2 -10.73 -1.79 10.47
C THR A 2 -10.34 -0.41 9.94
N ARG A 3 -10.75 0.66 10.62
CA ARG A 3 -10.41 2.05 10.29
C ARG A 3 -8.92 2.31 10.51
N ILE A 4 -8.29 3.07 9.60
CA ILE A 4 -6.91 3.52 9.75
C ILE A 4 -6.92 5.04 9.87
N VAL A 5 -6.24 5.58 10.88
CA VAL A 5 -6.17 7.03 11.14
C VAL A 5 -4.72 7.44 11.29
N PHE A 6 -4.34 8.45 10.53
CA PHE A 6 -3.08 9.19 10.67
C PHE A 6 -3.38 10.52 11.36
N GLU A 7 -2.65 10.84 12.42
CA GLU A 7 -2.77 12.07 13.19
C GLU A 7 -1.43 12.81 13.15
N ASP A 8 -1.33 13.86 12.35
CA ASP A 8 -0.16 14.73 12.18
C ASP A 8 1.15 13.98 11.90
N VAL A 9 1.09 12.97 11.03
CA VAL A 9 2.23 12.10 10.74
C VAL A 9 3.19 12.77 9.79
N SER A 10 4.47 12.83 10.19
CA SER A 10 5.54 13.31 9.33
C SER A 10 6.70 12.32 9.28
N LYS A 11 7.40 12.29 8.14
CA LYS A 11 8.61 11.49 7.93
C LYS A 11 9.73 12.32 7.36
N ILE A 12 10.86 12.31 8.06
CA ILE A 12 12.12 12.90 7.61
C ILE A 12 13.14 11.77 7.40
N TYR A 13 13.80 11.79 6.26
CA TYR A 13 14.92 10.92 5.94
C TYR A 13 16.22 11.67 6.10
N GLY A 14 17.16 11.09 6.85
CA GLY A 14 18.50 11.63 7.09
C GLY A 14 19.37 10.62 7.82
N ASP A 15 20.68 10.70 7.62
CA ASP A 15 21.63 9.71 8.12
C ASP A 15 22.05 9.98 9.59
N ARG A 16 21.97 11.24 10.02
CA ARG A 16 22.44 11.67 11.35
C ARG A 16 21.28 12.10 12.24
N PRO A 17 21.10 11.50 13.43
CA PRO A 17 19.99 11.81 14.33
C PRO A 17 19.84 13.30 14.64
N ARG A 18 20.95 14.02 14.81
CA ARG A 18 20.95 15.47 15.09
C ARG A 18 20.37 16.28 13.92
N GLN A 19 20.77 15.95 12.68
CA GLN A 19 20.24 16.62 11.49
C GLN A 19 18.74 16.37 11.33
N VAL A 20 18.27 15.15 11.65
CA VAL A 20 16.84 14.83 11.64
C VAL A 20 16.07 15.64 12.70
N GLN A 21 16.66 15.85 13.90
CA GLN A 21 16.06 16.71 14.92
C GLN A 21 15.97 18.18 14.47
N ASP A 22 17.05 18.71 13.88
CA ASP A 22 17.06 20.07 13.33
C ASP A 22 16.01 20.22 12.21
N ALA A 23 15.93 19.26 11.31
CA ALA A 23 14.93 19.22 10.24
C ALA A 23 13.48 19.14 10.80
N MET A 24 13.27 18.37 11.88
CA MET A 24 11.97 18.33 12.58
C MET A 24 11.61 19.67 13.21
N ALA A 25 12.56 20.38 13.77
CA ALA A 25 12.33 21.73 14.33
C ALA A 25 11.92 22.73 13.24
N LEU A 26 12.58 22.68 12.08
CA LEU A 26 12.23 23.51 10.92
C LEU A 26 10.86 23.14 10.34
N LEU A 27 10.53 21.83 10.28
CA LEU A 27 9.24 21.35 9.81
C LEU A 27 8.08 21.92 10.67
N ARG A 28 8.25 21.91 12.01
CA ARG A 28 7.27 22.49 12.95
C ARG A 28 7.10 24.01 12.79
N GLN A 29 8.09 24.70 12.26
CA GLN A 29 8.04 26.12 11.91
C GLN A 29 7.46 26.36 10.51
N ASN A 30 6.92 25.32 9.85
CA ASN A 30 6.40 25.37 8.49
C ASN A 30 7.41 25.83 7.43
N VAL A 31 8.70 25.62 7.66
CA VAL A 31 9.76 25.89 6.67
C VAL A 31 9.55 24.99 5.45
N PRO A 32 9.65 25.48 4.22
CA PRO A 32 9.53 24.69 3.00
C PRO A 32 10.48 23.51 2.94
N SER A 33 10.09 22.39 2.32
CA SER A 33 10.88 21.15 2.26
C SER A 33 12.24 21.33 1.59
N ASP A 34 12.32 22.17 0.56
CA ASP A 34 13.57 22.47 -0.17
C ASP A 34 14.55 23.24 0.72
N GLU A 35 14.02 24.17 1.53
CA GLU A 35 14.85 24.93 2.50
C GLU A 35 15.31 24.05 3.66
N ILE A 36 14.46 23.13 4.15
CA ILE A 36 14.87 22.11 5.14
C ILE A 36 16.02 21.28 4.57
N PHE A 37 15.90 20.81 3.32
CA PHE A 37 16.96 20.06 2.67
C PHE A 37 18.25 20.87 2.55
N ALA A 38 18.16 22.12 2.10
CA ALA A 38 19.33 22.99 1.95
C ALA A 38 20.08 23.22 3.28
N ARG A 39 19.35 23.36 4.39
CA ARG A 39 19.92 23.64 5.72
C ARG A 39 20.43 22.39 6.44
N THR A 40 19.81 21.22 6.24
CA THR A 40 20.05 20.03 7.06
C THR A 40 20.56 18.83 6.26
N GLY A 41 20.41 18.83 4.94
CA GLY A 41 20.64 17.68 4.08
C GLY A 41 19.56 16.58 4.22
N CYS A 42 18.52 16.78 5.03
CA CYS A 42 17.45 15.83 5.26
C CYS A 42 16.31 16.03 4.28
N ARG A 43 15.70 14.93 3.81
CA ARG A 43 14.54 14.98 2.91
C ARG A 43 13.23 14.77 3.70
N VAL A 44 12.25 15.63 3.45
CA VAL A 44 10.89 15.45 3.97
C VAL A 44 10.18 14.44 3.06
N GLY A 45 9.83 13.28 3.59
CA GLY A 45 9.10 12.25 2.86
C GLY A 45 7.59 12.36 3.03
N LEU A 46 7.13 12.76 4.22
CA LEU A 46 5.73 13.11 4.52
C LEU A 46 5.71 14.31 5.46
N ARG A 47 4.71 15.17 5.27
CA ARG A 47 4.54 16.42 6.01
C ARG A 47 3.13 16.55 6.53
N HIS A 48 2.97 16.55 7.86
CA HIS A 48 1.71 16.83 8.57
C HIS A 48 0.50 16.05 8.02
N ILE A 49 0.67 14.74 7.74
CA ILE A 49 -0.40 13.93 7.20
C ILE A 49 -1.44 13.62 8.29
N SER A 50 -2.65 14.14 8.08
CA SER A 50 -3.85 13.76 8.83
C SER A 50 -4.85 13.17 7.85
N LEU A 51 -5.15 11.87 7.99
CA LEU A 51 -5.91 11.10 7.03
C LEU A 51 -6.70 10.00 7.72
N GLU A 52 -7.94 9.83 7.32
CA GLU A 52 -8.78 8.70 7.73
C GLU A 52 -9.08 7.81 6.52
N ILE A 53 -8.78 6.51 6.66
CA ILE A 53 -9.11 5.46 5.69
C ILE A 53 -10.23 4.62 6.29
N PRO A 54 -11.44 4.66 5.69
CA PRO A 54 -12.60 3.90 6.18
C PRO A 54 -12.40 2.39 5.97
N SER A 55 -13.11 1.59 6.77
CA SER A 55 -13.09 0.12 6.65
C SER A 55 -13.96 -0.39 5.49
N GLY A 56 -13.61 -1.56 4.97
CA GLY A 56 -14.48 -2.34 4.08
C GLY A 56 -14.56 -1.85 2.64
N GLY A 57 -13.53 -1.16 2.16
CA GLY A 57 -13.46 -0.68 0.78
C GLY A 57 -12.04 -0.64 0.24
N ILE A 58 -11.89 -0.15 -0.99
CA ILE A 58 -10.60 0.14 -1.60
C ILE A 58 -10.33 1.63 -1.48
N PHE A 59 -9.29 1.99 -0.75
CA PHE A 59 -8.80 3.35 -0.62
C PHE A 59 -7.53 3.50 -1.47
N CYS A 60 -7.59 4.34 -2.50
CA CYS A 60 -6.46 4.57 -3.39
C CYS A 60 -5.65 5.78 -2.96
N VAL A 61 -4.31 5.65 -2.99
CA VAL A 61 -3.37 6.75 -2.80
C VAL A 61 -2.66 7.00 -4.11
N ILE A 62 -2.84 8.18 -4.68
CA ILE A 62 -2.31 8.58 -5.99
C ILE A 62 -1.43 9.83 -5.89
N GLY A 63 -0.63 10.06 -6.92
CA GLY A 63 0.29 11.21 -7.01
C GLY A 63 1.51 10.86 -7.85
N LEU A 64 2.31 11.85 -8.18
CA LEU A 64 3.53 11.67 -8.99
C LEU A 64 4.58 10.79 -8.28
N SER A 65 5.57 10.32 -9.05
CA SER A 65 6.71 9.61 -8.47
C SER A 65 7.41 10.49 -7.42
N GLY A 66 7.79 9.91 -6.28
CA GLY A 66 8.42 10.66 -5.18
C GLY A 66 7.44 11.44 -4.29
N SER A 67 6.12 11.44 -4.54
CA SER A 67 5.16 12.20 -3.70
C SER A 67 4.92 11.65 -2.30
N GLY A 68 5.54 10.52 -1.91
CA GLY A 68 5.43 9.95 -0.56
C GLY A 68 4.44 8.78 -0.41
N LYS A 69 3.77 8.32 -1.47
CA LYS A 69 2.76 7.25 -1.44
C LYS A 69 3.22 5.96 -0.74
N SER A 70 4.33 5.38 -1.22
CA SER A 70 4.87 4.15 -0.62
C SER A 70 5.33 4.36 0.82
N THR A 71 5.82 5.58 1.15
CA THR A 71 6.14 5.96 2.53
C THR A 71 4.88 5.94 3.39
N LEU A 72 3.79 6.58 2.94
CA LEU A 72 2.51 6.63 3.65
C LEU A 72 1.98 5.22 3.97
N VAL A 73 1.89 4.35 2.95
CA VAL A 73 1.34 3.01 3.13
C VAL A 73 2.23 2.13 4.01
N ARG A 74 3.55 2.25 3.88
CA ARG A 74 4.50 1.51 4.74
C ARG A 74 4.54 1.99 6.19
N HIS A 75 3.93 3.11 6.50
CA HIS A 75 3.70 3.56 7.87
C HIS A 75 2.57 2.77 8.55
N ILE A 76 1.55 2.32 7.80
CA ILE A 76 0.42 1.54 8.36
C ILE A 76 0.90 0.26 9.05
N ASN A 77 1.89 -0.43 8.47
CA ASN A 77 2.50 -1.61 9.06
C ASN A 77 3.86 -1.33 9.73
N ARG A 78 4.21 -0.04 9.89
CA ARG A 78 5.50 0.41 10.45
C ARG A 78 6.73 -0.25 9.85
N LEU A 79 6.69 -0.62 8.56
CA LEU A 79 7.92 -0.95 7.82
C LEU A 79 8.83 0.27 7.70
N ILE A 80 8.23 1.45 7.68
CA ILE A 80 8.91 2.73 7.83
C ILE A 80 8.40 3.36 9.13
N GLU A 81 9.32 3.71 10.03
CA GLU A 81 9.01 4.39 11.27
C GLU A 81 8.69 5.87 11.00
N PRO A 82 7.56 6.43 11.48
CA PRO A 82 7.30 7.86 11.39
C PRO A 82 8.30 8.64 12.23
N SER A 83 8.59 9.89 11.83
CA SER A 83 9.43 10.79 12.61
C SER A 83 8.65 11.50 13.71
N CYS A 84 7.34 11.72 13.50
CA CYS A 84 6.37 12.16 14.51
C CYS A 84 4.95 11.83 14.07
N GLY A 85 3.99 12.13 14.96
CA GLY A 85 2.58 11.83 14.76
C GLY A 85 2.18 10.45 15.27
N ARG A 86 0.91 10.12 15.06
CA ARG A 86 0.31 8.88 15.56
C ARG A 86 -0.42 8.15 14.44
N ILE A 87 -0.39 6.82 14.48
CA ILE A 87 -1.09 5.98 13.52
C ILE A 87 -1.90 4.95 14.28
N GLN A 88 -3.20 4.96 14.07
CA GLN A 88 -4.11 3.94 14.59
C GLN A 88 -4.60 3.06 13.43
N ALA A 89 -4.63 1.74 13.65
CA ALA A 89 -5.20 0.79 12.71
C ALA A 89 -5.85 -0.38 13.48
N CYS A 90 -7.08 -0.76 13.13
CA CYS A 90 -7.83 -1.81 13.83
C CYS A 90 -7.90 -1.58 15.35
N ASP A 91 -8.21 -0.37 15.77
CA ASP A 91 -8.28 0.06 17.17
C ASP A 91 -6.96 -0.09 17.98
N THR A 92 -5.84 -0.24 17.27
CA THR A 92 -4.49 -0.36 17.83
C THR A 92 -3.66 0.87 17.48
N ASP A 93 -3.01 1.50 18.45
CA ASP A 93 -1.97 2.50 18.20
C ASP A 93 -0.70 1.81 17.73
N VAL A 94 -0.50 1.81 16.40
CA VAL A 94 0.63 1.12 15.77
C VAL A 94 1.95 1.78 16.13
N THR A 95 1.94 3.10 16.39
CA THR A 95 3.16 3.87 16.74
C THR A 95 3.65 3.57 18.14
N ALA A 96 2.76 3.17 19.04
CA ALA A 96 3.09 2.85 20.43
C ALA A 96 3.50 1.38 20.65
N LEU A 97 3.33 0.50 19.65
CA LEU A 97 3.66 -0.92 19.79
C LEU A 97 5.17 -1.12 19.98
N ASP A 98 5.52 -1.99 20.92
CA ASP A 98 6.87 -2.55 21.03
C ASP A 98 7.17 -3.53 19.87
N ALA A 99 8.40 -4.03 19.82
CA ALA A 99 8.83 -4.95 18.77
C ALA A 99 8.01 -6.26 18.73
N ARG A 100 7.49 -6.73 19.86
CA ARG A 100 6.66 -7.94 19.97
C ARG A 100 5.24 -7.64 19.45
N GLY A 101 4.61 -6.61 19.97
CA GLY A 101 3.26 -6.20 19.56
C GLY A 101 3.21 -5.85 18.06
N LEU A 102 4.26 -5.21 17.54
CA LEU A 102 4.35 -4.90 16.10
C LEU A 102 4.44 -6.16 15.23
N ARG A 103 5.19 -7.19 15.67
CA ARG A 103 5.21 -8.47 14.94
C ARG A 103 3.84 -9.16 14.98
N GLU A 104 3.16 -9.14 16.11
CA GLU A 104 1.82 -9.71 16.26
C GLU A 104 0.79 -8.96 15.42
N PHE A 105 0.83 -7.62 15.42
CA PHE A 105 0.00 -6.78 14.56
C PHE A 105 0.18 -7.10 13.07
N ARG A 106 1.44 -7.15 12.57
CA ARG A 106 1.75 -7.50 11.19
C ARG A 106 1.27 -8.90 10.80
N ARG A 107 1.36 -9.88 11.73
CA ARG A 107 0.93 -11.26 11.46
C ARG A 107 -0.59 -11.40 11.41
N ALA A 108 -1.31 -10.67 12.25
CA ALA A 108 -2.74 -10.86 12.46
C ALA A 108 -3.60 -9.88 11.65
N ARG A 109 -3.14 -8.66 11.44
CA ARG A 109 -3.99 -7.57 10.96
C ARG A 109 -3.65 -7.06 9.56
N VAL A 110 -2.41 -7.22 9.09
CA VAL A 110 -1.97 -6.56 7.85
C VAL A 110 -1.21 -7.53 6.96
N SER A 111 -1.63 -7.65 5.71
CA SER A 111 -0.84 -8.28 4.65
C SER A 111 -0.40 -7.23 3.61
N MET A 112 0.63 -7.57 2.82
CA MET A 112 1.16 -6.64 1.82
C MET A 112 1.51 -7.35 0.53
N VAL A 113 1.08 -6.76 -0.58
CA VAL A 113 1.46 -7.10 -1.96
C VAL A 113 2.43 -6.03 -2.43
N PHE A 114 3.63 -6.44 -2.87
CA PHE A 114 4.73 -5.55 -3.22
C PHE A 114 4.81 -5.34 -4.74
N GLN A 115 5.32 -4.21 -5.16
CA GLN A 115 5.58 -3.86 -6.55
C GLN A 115 6.47 -4.90 -7.27
N HIS A 116 7.52 -5.40 -6.60
CA HIS A 116 8.43 -6.42 -7.13
C HIS A 116 8.11 -7.82 -6.58
N PHE A 117 6.82 -8.15 -6.46
CA PHE A 117 6.25 -9.43 -6.03
C PHE A 117 6.62 -9.84 -4.59
N GLY A 118 7.83 -9.57 -4.11
CA GLY A 118 8.33 -9.90 -2.78
C GLY A 118 8.25 -11.41 -2.46
N LEU A 119 8.35 -12.27 -3.49
CA LEU A 119 8.39 -13.72 -3.32
C LEU A 119 9.75 -14.16 -2.84
N LEU A 120 9.76 -15.22 -2.03
CA LEU A 120 10.97 -15.86 -1.55
C LEU A 120 11.46 -16.82 -2.65
N PRO A 121 12.64 -16.59 -3.29
CA PRO A 121 13.04 -17.30 -4.50
C PRO A 121 13.35 -18.78 -4.26
N HIS A 122 13.73 -19.12 -3.04
CA HIS A 122 14.06 -20.50 -2.62
C HIS A 122 12.84 -21.30 -2.14
N LEU A 123 11.64 -20.72 -2.19
CA LEU A 123 10.38 -21.39 -1.84
C LEU A 123 9.51 -21.57 -3.08
N THR A 124 8.81 -22.72 -3.14
CA THR A 124 7.82 -22.96 -4.20
C THR A 124 6.63 -22.01 -4.10
N VAL A 125 5.76 -21.99 -5.09
CA VAL A 125 4.49 -21.25 -5.09
C VAL A 125 3.65 -21.62 -3.88
N MET A 126 3.46 -22.90 -3.60
CA MET A 126 2.74 -23.39 -2.41
C MET A 126 3.38 -22.86 -1.12
N GLN A 127 4.69 -22.97 -0.99
CA GLN A 127 5.42 -22.55 0.20
C GLN A 127 5.37 -21.02 0.39
N ASN A 128 5.47 -20.23 -0.68
CA ASN A 128 5.28 -18.80 -0.64
C ASN A 128 3.87 -18.43 -0.17
N THR A 129 2.85 -19.10 -0.70
CA THR A 129 1.45 -18.88 -0.33
C THR A 129 1.18 -19.22 1.13
N CYS A 130 1.76 -20.33 1.64
CA CYS A 130 1.66 -20.75 3.04
C CYS A 130 2.46 -19.87 4.03
N PHE A 131 3.37 -19.02 3.55
CA PHE A 131 4.40 -18.39 4.41
C PHE A 131 3.82 -17.66 5.60
N GLY A 132 2.77 -16.83 5.41
CA GLY A 132 2.09 -16.10 6.48
C GLY A 132 1.47 -17.03 7.54
N LEU A 133 0.85 -18.12 7.12
CA LEU A 133 0.24 -19.09 8.02
C LEU A 133 1.28 -19.87 8.81
N ARG A 134 2.40 -20.24 8.16
CA ARG A 134 3.53 -20.89 8.83
C ARG A 134 4.11 -20.03 9.94
N VAL A 135 4.30 -18.73 9.69
CA VAL A 135 4.79 -17.77 10.69
C VAL A 135 3.79 -17.60 11.85
N ARG A 136 2.50 -17.82 11.61
CA ARG A 136 1.45 -17.83 12.65
C ARG A 136 1.36 -19.15 13.41
N GLY A 137 2.09 -20.19 13.01
CA GLY A 137 2.14 -21.49 13.67
C GLY A 137 0.95 -22.42 13.38
N LEU A 138 0.20 -22.19 12.28
CA LEU A 138 -0.87 -23.11 11.88
C LEU A 138 -0.28 -24.49 11.48
N SER A 139 -1.11 -25.53 11.62
CA SER A 139 -0.73 -26.88 11.22
C SER A 139 -0.46 -26.97 9.71
N ALA A 140 0.39 -27.91 9.28
CA ALA A 140 0.73 -28.10 7.86
C ALA A 140 -0.51 -28.37 7.00
N ASN A 141 -1.49 -29.10 7.53
CA ASN A 141 -2.74 -29.40 6.82
C ASN A 141 -3.59 -28.13 6.61
N GLU A 142 -3.79 -27.33 7.63
CA GLU A 142 -4.52 -26.04 7.52
C GLU A 142 -3.82 -25.07 6.56
N GLN A 143 -2.48 -24.99 6.61
CA GLN A 143 -1.70 -24.17 5.69
C GLN A 143 -1.95 -24.61 4.24
N ARG A 144 -1.86 -25.91 3.97
CA ARG A 144 -2.04 -26.46 2.63
C ARG A 144 -3.47 -26.28 2.12
N GLU A 145 -4.47 -26.55 2.94
CA GLU A 145 -5.89 -26.39 2.59
C GLU A 145 -6.20 -24.95 2.16
N ARG A 146 -5.85 -23.98 3.00
CA ARG A 146 -6.08 -22.55 2.70
C ARG A 146 -5.28 -22.09 1.48
N ALA A 147 -4.04 -22.50 1.36
CA ALA A 147 -3.21 -22.15 0.19
C ALA A 147 -3.76 -22.76 -1.10
N CYS A 148 -4.17 -24.03 -1.11
CA CYS A 148 -4.79 -24.67 -2.27
C CYS A 148 -6.07 -23.96 -2.72
N HIS A 149 -6.88 -23.47 -1.77
CA HIS A 149 -8.06 -22.68 -2.08
C HIS A 149 -7.66 -21.42 -2.88
N TRP A 150 -6.75 -20.60 -2.36
CA TRP A 150 -6.36 -19.35 -3.01
C TRP A 150 -5.54 -19.56 -4.29
N LEU A 151 -4.74 -20.64 -4.40
CA LEU A 151 -4.05 -20.97 -5.65
C LEU A 151 -5.04 -21.35 -6.76
N ARG A 152 -6.13 -22.05 -6.45
CA ARG A 152 -7.22 -22.31 -7.41
C ARG A 152 -7.92 -21.04 -7.84
N GLU A 153 -8.30 -20.18 -6.89
CA GLU A 153 -8.92 -18.87 -7.18
C GLU A 153 -8.02 -17.97 -8.06
N MET A 154 -6.70 -18.10 -7.95
CA MET A 154 -5.72 -17.37 -8.74
C MET A 154 -5.28 -18.10 -10.03
N GLU A 155 -5.89 -19.23 -10.37
CA GLU A 155 -5.52 -20.07 -11.54
C GLU A 155 -4.04 -20.50 -11.52
N LEU A 156 -3.54 -20.89 -10.35
CA LEU A 156 -2.14 -21.30 -10.11
C LEU A 156 -2.02 -22.71 -9.52
N ALA A 157 -3.09 -23.51 -9.51
CA ALA A 157 -3.09 -24.83 -8.89
C ALA A 157 -2.01 -25.75 -9.48
N ASP A 158 -1.85 -25.75 -10.80
CA ASP A 158 -0.88 -26.57 -11.53
C ASP A 158 0.57 -26.09 -11.35
N MET A 159 0.76 -24.89 -10.80
CA MET A 159 2.09 -24.28 -10.56
C MET A 159 2.53 -24.37 -9.10
N ALA A 160 1.81 -25.12 -8.26
CA ALA A 160 2.03 -25.16 -6.82
C ALA A 160 3.48 -25.55 -6.42
N ASP A 161 4.10 -26.44 -7.17
CA ASP A 161 5.46 -26.91 -6.91
C ASP A 161 6.55 -26.17 -7.70
N SER A 162 6.17 -25.20 -8.56
CA SER A 162 7.10 -24.35 -9.31
C SER A 162 7.76 -23.30 -8.42
N TYR A 163 8.95 -22.86 -8.81
CA TYR A 163 9.67 -21.75 -8.16
C TYR A 163 9.36 -20.41 -8.85
N PRO A 164 9.53 -19.26 -8.14
CA PRO A 164 9.24 -17.94 -8.69
C PRO A 164 9.94 -17.62 -10.03
N GLU A 165 11.13 -18.11 -10.26
CA GLU A 165 11.89 -17.90 -11.50
C GLU A 165 11.25 -18.56 -12.73
N GLN A 166 10.46 -19.62 -12.53
CA GLN A 166 9.76 -20.36 -13.58
C GLN A 166 8.43 -19.71 -13.98
N LEU A 167 8.04 -18.60 -13.33
CA LEU A 167 6.76 -17.94 -13.51
C LEU A 167 6.88 -16.64 -14.35
N SER A 168 5.83 -16.33 -15.12
CA SER A 168 5.70 -15.02 -15.73
C SER A 168 5.48 -13.91 -14.66
N GLY A 169 5.66 -12.65 -15.04
CA GLY A 169 5.39 -11.52 -14.13
C GLY A 169 3.97 -11.53 -13.55
N GLY A 170 2.96 -11.79 -14.40
CA GLY A 170 1.57 -11.89 -13.97
C GLY A 170 1.31 -13.06 -13.02
N MET A 171 1.94 -14.21 -13.24
CA MET A 171 1.84 -15.34 -12.32
C MET A 171 2.48 -15.03 -10.97
N ARG A 172 3.68 -14.42 -10.96
CA ARG A 172 4.32 -13.98 -9.71
C ARG A 172 3.45 -13.03 -8.92
N GLN A 173 2.77 -12.10 -9.60
CA GLN A 173 1.86 -11.17 -8.93
C GLN A 173 0.65 -11.89 -8.34
N ARG A 174 0.07 -12.85 -9.07
CA ARG A 174 -1.01 -13.70 -8.55
C ARG A 174 -0.58 -14.53 -7.33
N VAL A 175 0.64 -15.04 -7.29
CA VAL A 175 1.20 -15.70 -6.09
C VAL A 175 1.30 -14.72 -4.92
N GLY A 176 1.77 -13.49 -5.15
CA GLY A 176 1.83 -12.43 -4.13
C GLY A 176 0.45 -12.11 -3.55
N LEU A 177 -0.58 -12.04 -4.41
CA LEU A 177 -1.97 -11.83 -4.01
C LEU A 177 -2.52 -13.05 -3.25
N ALA A 178 -2.32 -14.27 -3.75
CA ALA A 178 -2.71 -15.51 -3.06
C ALA A 178 -2.10 -15.57 -1.66
N ARG A 179 -0.82 -15.25 -1.51
CA ARG A 179 -0.14 -15.18 -0.20
C ARG A 179 -0.79 -14.18 0.75
N ALA A 180 -1.11 -12.99 0.25
CA ALA A 180 -1.75 -11.96 1.05
C ALA A 180 -3.16 -12.36 1.51
N LEU A 181 -3.95 -12.98 0.62
CA LEU A 181 -5.29 -13.46 0.92
C LEU A 181 -5.30 -14.68 1.85
N THR A 182 -4.33 -15.60 1.67
CA THR A 182 -4.16 -16.78 2.53
C THR A 182 -3.90 -16.39 3.97
N ALA A 183 -3.23 -15.27 4.22
CA ALA A 183 -2.98 -14.76 5.56
C ALA A 183 -4.26 -14.32 6.29
N ASP A 184 -5.36 -14.10 5.57
CA ASP A 184 -6.69 -13.72 6.08
C ASP A 184 -6.65 -12.56 7.09
N THR A 185 -5.95 -11.50 6.72
CA THR A 185 -5.83 -10.27 7.51
C THR A 185 -6.96 -9.28 7.19
N ASP A 186 -7.19 -8.32 8.09
CA ASP A 186 -8.24 -7.30 7.94
C ASP A 186 -7.88 -6.23 6.90
N ILE A 187 -6.57 -5.92 6.79
CA ILE A 187 -6.02 -4.88 5.92
C ILE A 187 -5.09 -5.53 4.90
N ILE A 188 -5.26 -5.18 3.64
CA ILE A 188 -4.37 -5.55 2.53
C ILE A 188 -3.75 -4.28 1.96
N LEU A 189 -2.42 -4.15 2.08
CA LEU A 189 -1.67 -3.07 1.47
C LEU A 189 -1.17 -3.50 0.10
N MET A 190 -1.39 -2.68 -0.92
CA MET A 190 -0.96 -2.95 -2.29
C MET A 190 -0.10 -1.78 -2.81
N ASP A 191 1.21 -2.01 -2.90
CA ASP A 191 2.18 -0.98 -3.30
C ASP A 191 2.52 -1.18 -4.78
N GLU A 192 1.88 -0.39 -5.67
CA GLU A 192 2.02 -0.44 -7.14
C GLU A 192 1.92 -1.88 -7.71
N ALA A 193 0.97 -2.64 -7.20
CA ALA A 193 0.89 -4.08 -7.43
C ALA A 193 0.68 -4.49 -8.89
N PHE A 194 0.26 -3.58 -9.76
CA PHE A 194 -0.04 -3.88 -11.17
C PHE A 194 0.91 -3.21 -12.16
N SER A 195 1.84 -2.36 -11.71
CA SER A 195 2.68 -1.52 -12.58
C SER A 195 3.59 -2.31 -13.52
N ALA A 196 4.03 -3.51 -13.12
CA ALA A 196 4.93 -4.36 -13.89
C ALA A 196 4.20 -5.40 -14.78
N LEU A 197 2.89 -5.24 -15.01
CA LEU A 197 2.07 -6.20 -15.74
C LEU A 197 1.66 -5.69 -17.11
N ASP A 198 1.53 -6.62 -18.07
CA ASP A 198 0.91 -6.33 -19.38
C ASP A 198 -0.52 -5.81 -19.19
N PRO A 199 -1.00 -4.91 -20.08
CA PRO A 199 -2.31 -4.27 -19.94
C PRO A 199 -3.48 -5.23 -19.77
N LEU A 200 -3.53 -6.34 -20.52
CA LEU A 200 -4.60 -7.32 -20.43
C LEU A 200 -4.59 -8.08 -19.09
N ILE A 201 -3.40 -8.48 -18.64
CA ILE A 201 -3.24 -9.17 -17.35
C ILE A 201 -3.59 -8.22 -16.20
N ARG A 202 -3.18 -6.96 -16.30
CA ARG A 202 -3.50 -5.89 -15.34
C ARG A 202 -5.02 -5.75 -15.16
N ILE A 203 -5.77 -5.58 -16.25
CA ILE A 203 -7.23 -5.42 -16.22
C ILE A 203 -7.89 -6.63 -15.52
N ARG A 204 -7.51 -7.85 -15.90
CA ARG A 204 -8.06 -9.08 -15.29
C ARG A 204 -7.78 -9.18 -13.79
N LEU A 205 -6.58 -8.83 -13.36
CA LEU A 205 -6.23 -8.85 -11.94
C LEU A 205 -6.94 -7.75 -11.14
N GLN A 206 -7.14 -6.57 -11.71
CA GLN A 206 -7.96 -5.52 -11.10
C GLN A 206 -9.40 -6.01 -10.89
N ASP A 207 -10.02 -6.62 -11.92
CA ASP A 207 -11.37 -7.17 -11.82
C ASP A 207 -11.46 -8.28 -10.77
N THR A 208 -10.44 -9.13 -10.70
CA THR A 208 -10.33 -10.17 -9.65
C THR A 208 -10.26 -9.54 -8.25
N VAL A 209 -9.43 -8.51 -8.05
CA VAL A 209 -9.30 -7.83 -6.75
C VAL A 209 -10.60 -7.14 -6.36
N LEU A 210 -11.30 -6.49 -7.30
CA LEU A 210 -12.61 -5.87 -7.06
C LEU A 210 -13.65 -6.90 -6.60
N ALA A 211 -13.78 -8.02 -7.33
CA ALA A 211 -14.71 -9.10 -6.98
C ALA A 211 -14.37 -9.71 -5.60
N LEU A 212 -13.11 -9.93 -5.32
CA LEU A 212 -12.64 -10.45 -4.02
C LEU A 212 -12.91 -9.47 -2.88
N GLN A 213 -12.67 -8.18 -3.08
CA GLN A 213 -12.94 -7.17 -2.07
C GLN A 213 -14.42 -7.10 -1.72
N GLN A 214 -15.30 -7.12 -2.72
CA GLN A 214 -16.76 -7.14 -2.51
C GLN A 214 -17.22 -8.39 -1.74
N ARG A 215 -16.65 -9.56 -2.05
CA ARG A 215 -16.96 -10.83 -1.40
C ARG A 215 -16.46 -10.91 0.03
N LEU A 216 -15.26 -10.38 0.30
CA LEU A 216 -14.56 -10.55 1.58
C LEU A 216 -14.74 -9.37 2.54
N GLY A 217 -15.14 -8.20 2.06
CA GLY A 217 -15.30 -6.97 2.86
C GLY A 217 -14.01 -6.45 3.48
N LYS A 218 -12.83 -6.83 2.95
CA LYS A 218 -11.52 -6.40 3.46
C LYS A 218 -11.27 -4.92 3.17
N THR A 219 -10.46 -4.29 4.00
CA THR A 219 -9.93 -2.94 3.71
C THR A 219 -8.69 -3.06 2.85
N ILE A 220 -8.71 -2.50 1.66
CA ILE A 220 -7.56 -2.49 0.76
C ILE A 220 -7.03 -1.06 0.67
N VAL A 221 -5.74 -0.86 0.94
CA VAL A 221 -5.05 0.41 0.67
C VAL A 221 -4.14 0.19 -0.53
N PHE A 222 -4.51 0.82 -1.65
CA PHE A 222 -3.89 0.62 -2.94
C PHE A 222 -3.14 1.85 -3.40
N ILE A 223 -1.85 1.70 -3.71
CA ILE A 223 -1.03 2.77 -4.29
C ILE A 223 -0.91 2.54 -5.79
N THR A 224 -1.11 3.60 -6.54
CA THR A 224 -0.80 3.64 -7.97
C THR A 224 -0.38 5.05 -8.40
N HIS A 225 0.35 5.13 -9.50
CA HIS A 225 0.58 6.38 -10.23
C HIS A 225 -0.35 6.49 -11.47
N ASP A 226 -1.12 5.44 -11.73
CA ASP A 226 -2.09 5.37 -12.83
C ASP A 226 -3.46 5.81 -12.32
N ILE A 227 -3.96 6.92 -12.88
CA ILE A 227 -5.22 7.53 -12.45
C ILE A 227 -6.41 6.66 -12.87
N ASP A 228 -6.35 6.02 -14.04
CA ASP A 228 -7.42 5.14 -14.52
C ASP A 228 -7.59 3.92 -13.62
N GLU A 229 -6.48 3.36 -13.11
CA GLU A 229 -6.53 2.33 -12.07
C GLU A 229 -7.24 2.82 -10.81
N ALA A 230 -6.87 4.01 -10.33
CA ALA A 230 -7.46 4.56 -9.11
C ALA A 230 -8.95 4.86 -9.27
N LEU A 231 -9.34 5.43 -10.41
CA LEU A 231 -10.76 5.71 -10.72
C LEU A 231 -11.60 4.44 -10.86
N LYS A 232 -11.01 3.38 -11.44
CA LYS A 232 -11.67 2.08 -11.60
C LYS A 232 -11.85 1.36 -10.27
N MET A 233 -10.82 1.37 -9.42
CA MET A 233 -10.76 0.51 -8.24
C MET A 233 -11.18 1.21 -6.96
N GLY A 234 -10.92 2.52 -6.82
CA GLY A 234 -11.04 3.23 -5.55
C GLY A 234 -12.48 3.62 -5.20
N ASN A 235 -12.93 3.26 -4.01
CA ASN A 235 -14.14 3.85 -3.42
C ASN A 235 -13.86 5.30 -2.96
N ARG A 236 -12.67 5.55 -2.44
CA ARG A 236 -12.14 6.88 -2.11
C ARG A 236 -10.67 6.96 -2.52
N LEU A 237 -10.25 8.18 -2.85
CA LEU A 237 -8.89 8.48 -3.29
C LEU A 237 -8.28 9.56 -2.41
N ALA A 238 -6.98 9.46 -2.17
CA ALA A 238 -6.16 10.52 -1.61
C ALA A 238 -5.09 10.94 -2.62
N ILE A 239 -4.99 12.22 -2.89
CA ILE A 239 -3.96 12.78 -3.78
C ILE A 239 -2.83 13.32 -2.93
N LEU A 240 -1.61 12.79 -3.14
CA LEU A 240 -0.39 13.26 -2.51
C LEU A 240 0.46 14.05 -3.52
N ASN A 241 1.02 15.15 -3.03
CA ASN A 241 2.03 15.93 -3.76
C ASN A 241 3.15 16.35 -2.81
N ALA A 242 4.40 16.11 -3.18
CA ALA A 242 5.60 16.50 -2.41
C ALA A 242 5.54 16.17 -0.90
N GLY A 243 4.96 15.02 -0.54
CA GLY A 243 4.82 14.57 0.85
C GLY A 243 3.61 15.13 1.59
N GLU A 244 2.78 15.94 0.97
CA GLU A 244 1.58 16.54 1.55
C GLU A 244 0.31 15.91 0.99
N LEU A 245 -0.74 15.84 1.81
CA LEU A 245 -2.08 15.43 1.41
C LEU A 245 -2.80 16.64 0.80
N VAL A 246 -3.11 16.56 -0.49
CA VAL A 246 -3.74 17.68 -1.22
C VAL A 246 -5.26 17.61 -1.15
N GLN A 247 -5.83 16.43 -1.43
CA GLN A 247 -7.28 16.23 -1.40
C GLN A 247 -7.63 14.77 -1.15
N VAL A 248 -8.76 14.54 -0.47
CA VAL A 248 -9.38 13.23 -0.29
C VAL A 248 -10.84 13.32 -0.71
N GLY A 249 -11.31 12.35 -1.49
CA GLY A 249 -12.69 12.30 -1.93
C GLY A 249 -13.04 11.01 -2.66
N THR A 250 -14.28 10.87 -3.08
CA THR A 250 -14.68 9.87 -4.07
C THR A 250 -14.11 10.23 -5.45
N PRO A 251 -13.99 9.29 -6.40
CA PRO A 251 -13.61 9.59 -7.78
C PRO A 251 -14.39 10.77 -8.37
N GLN A 252 -15.69 10.81 -8.16
CA GLN A 252 -16.57 11.84 -8.70
C GLN A 252 -16.31 13.21 -8.06
N GLU A 253 -16.14 13.28 -6.73
CA GLU A 253 -15.82 14.52 -6.03
C GLU A 253 -14.50 15.14 -6.52
N LEU A 254 -13.47 14.31 -6.78
CA LEU A 254 -12.18 14.79 -7.27
C LEU A 254 -12.24 15.29 -8.71
N LEU A 255 -13.11 14.71 -9.54
CA LEU A 255 -13.32 15.12 -10.93
C LEU A 255 -14.15 16.42 -11.05
N ASP A 256 -15.18 16.57 -10.21
CA ASP A 256 -16.13 17.67 -10.30
C ASP A 256 -15.70 18.88 -9.44
N HIS A 257 -15.02 18.63 -8.32
CA HIS A 257 -14.64 19.64 -7.35
C HIS A 257 -13.16 19.54 -6.95
N PRO A 258 -12.20 19.73 -7.90
CA PRO A 258 -10.77 19.72 -7.58
C PRO A 258 -10.44 20.89 -6.63
N ALA A 259 -9.66 20.59 -5.57
CA ALA A 259 -9.31 21.58 -4.54
C ALA A 259 -8.39 22.70 -5.05
N ASN A 260 -7.63 22.45 -6.10
CA ASN A 260 -6.71 23.40 -6.72
C ASN A 260 -6.36 23.00 -8.16
N ASP A 261 -5.59 23.87 -8.86
CA ASP A 261 -5.18 23.64 -10.24
C ASP A 261 -4.35 22.37 -10.41
N TYR A 262 -3.51 22.01 -9.43
CA TYR A 262 -2.73 20.76 -9.45
C TYR A 262 -3.64 19.54 -9.53
N VAL A 263 -4.67 19.47 -8.68
CA VAL A 263 -5.63 18.35 -8.71
C VAL A 263 -6.41 18.37 -10.03
N ALA A 264 -6.85 19.52 -10.49
CA ALA A 264 -7.58 19.67 -11.75
C ALA A 264 -6.76 19.19 -12.93
N GLU A 265 -5.48 19.57 -13.02
CA GLU A 265 -4.56 19.13 -14.07
C GLU A 265 -4.25 17.63 -13.96
N PHE A 266 -3.94 17.15 -12.75
CA PHE A 266 -3.68 15.75 -12.47
C PHE A 266 -4.85 14.87 -12.90
N MET A 267 -6.09 15.22 -12.54
CA MET A 267 -7.29 14.46 -12.89
C MET A 267 -7.68 14.56 -14.38
N ARG A 268 -7.26 15.63 -15.11
CA ARG A 268 -7.50 15.74 -16.56
C ARG A 268 -6.70 14.72 -17.37
N THR A 269 -5.55 14.28 -16.90
CA THR A 269 -4.74 13.27 -17.61
C THR A 269 -5.47 11.94 -17.74
N ALA A 270 -6.42 11.63 -16.85
CA ALA A 270 -7.29 10.45 -16.96
C ALA A 270 -8.37 10.56 -18.07
N ARG A 271 -8.75 11.77 -18.45
CA ARG A 271 -9.81 11.98 -19.47
C ARG A 271 -9.32 11.95 -20.92
N GLN A 272 -8.02 11.79 -21.17
CA GLN A 272 -7.47 11.69 -22.52
C GLN A 272 -7.19 10.21 -22.85
N PRO A 273 -8.10 9.49 -23.55
CA PRO A 273 -7.81 8.16 -24.05
C PRO A 273 -6.76 8.29 -25.17
N GLY A 274 -5.51 7.96 -24.88
CA GLY A 274 -4.52 7.85 -25.95
C GLY A 274 -3.12 8.43 -25.74
N SER A 275 -2.68 8.82 -24.55
CA SER A 275 -1.28 9.21 -24.32
C SER A 275 -0.45 8.12 -23.62
N ALA A 276 -0.58 6.87 -24.07
CA ALA A 276 0.44 5.87 -23.82
C ALA A 276 1.56 6.05 -24.85
N ARG A 277 2.67 6.66 -24.43
CA ARG A 277 3.99 6.55 -25.09
C ARG A 277 4.89 5.63 -24.29
#